data_e77f1c68848d0f2bf97a186ed338c5d5
#
_entry.id   e77f1c68848d0f2bf97a186ed338c5d5
#
_cell.length_a   1.000
_cell.length_b   1.000
_cell.length_c   1.000
_cell.angle_alpha   90.00
_cell.angle_beta   90.00
_cell.angle_gamma   90.00
#
_symmetry.space_group_name_H-M   'P 1'
#
loop_
_entity.id
_entity.type
_entity.pdbx_description
1 polymer ?
#
loop_
_entity_poly.entity_id
_entity_poly.type
_entity_poly.pdbx_seq_one_letter_code
_entity_poly.pdbx_strand_id
1 'polypeptide(L)'
;ISRPILSLSEKIREIAESKEYSKRVEVTSKDEVAKASEAFNGLLSSMEDAISKLAHESENRLRLAEEQSKSETLSQMAQKLSRYISPQLVESIFSGEQNAKLESKRKKLTIFFSDIVDFTSTTDNMEAEDLASILNHYLNEMSLIALRYGATIDKFIGDAVMLFFGDPKSLGDKEDAGRCVKMALDMRRKLDELGEYWQSKGITRPFRARFGIHTGYCTVGNFGNEERMEYTIIGGSVNLASRIESKANPNQILISEETYLLVRDAIECIYVDTINVKGMAYPVKIYEAVKERGNSDDDLLTMYTDGFRINMEPSKIRDVQKAKEILSIAMENLEKLKS
;
A
#
# COMPACT_ATOMS: atom_id res chain seq x y z
N ILE A 1 22.68 -82.78 -16.73
CA ILE A 1 23.12 -81.54 -16.01
C ILE A 1 23.12 -80.30 -16.92
N SER A 2 23.41 -80.42 -18.21
CA SER A 2 23.55 -79.24 -19.09
C SER A 2 22.23 -78.61 -19.57
N ARG A 3 21.13 -79.36 -19.81
CA ARG A 3 19.86 -78.81 -20.32
C ARG A 3 19.14 -77.83 -19.41
N PRO A 4 18.94 -78.07 -18.10
CA PRO A 4 18.27 -77.13 -17.21
C PRO A 4 19.05 -75.79 -17.03
N ILE A 5 20.39 -75.87 -16.99
CA ILE A 5 21.24 -74.68 -16.87
C ILE A 5 21.18 -73.84 -18.13
N LEU A 6 21.22 -74.45 -19.33
CA LEU A 6 21.08 -73.74 -20.60
C LEU A 6 19.70 -73.04 -20.71
N SER A 7 18.62 -73.74 -20.38
CA SER A 7 17.26 -73.15 -20.36
C SER A 7 17.17 -71.93 -19.38
N LEU A 8 17.72 -72.06 -18.19
CA LEU A 8 17.74 -70.96 -17.22
C LEU A 8 18.53 -69.73 -17.80
N SER A 9 19.72 -70.01 -18.37
CA SER A 9 20.56 -68.97 -18.96
C SER A 9 19.87 -68.24 -20.14
N GLU A 10 19.16 -69.00 -21.03
CA GLU A 10 18.40 -68.43 -22.11
C GLU A 10 17.26 -67.56 -21.61
N LYS A 11 16.50 -67.97 -20.59
CA LYS A 11 15.41 -67.20 -19.98
C LYS A 11 15.91 -65.93 -19.28
N ILE A 12 17.02 -65.99 -18.57
CA ILE A 12 17.67 -64.84 -17.95
C ILE A 12 18.02 -63.81 -19.03
N ARG A 13 18.63 -64.29 -20.18
CA ARG A 13 19.00 -63.42 -21.28
C ARG A 13 17.76 -62.77 -21.94
N GLU A 14 16.69 -63.54 -22.20
CA GLU A 14 15.45 -63.06 -22.76
C GLU A 14 14.83 -61.92 -21.89
N ILE A 15 14.77 -62.11 -20.57
CA ILE A 15 14.24 -61.12 -19.63
C ILE A 15 15.14 -59.90 -19.55
N ALA A 16 16.46 -60.07 -19.55
CA ALA A 16 17.41 -58.94 -19.53
C ALA A 16 17.34 -58.09 -20.80
N GLU A 17 17.20 -58.70 -21.98
CA GLU A 17 17.08 -58.01 -23.28
C GLU A 17 15.72 -57.34 -23.44
N SER A 18 14.62 -58.01 -23.07
CA SER A 18 13.23 -57.48 -23.17
C SER A 18 12.94 -56.43 -22.09
N LYS A 19 13.65 -56.40 -20.97
CA LYS A 19 13.38 -55.60 -19.78
C LYS A 19 12.00 -55.84 -19.19
N GLU A 20 11.38 -57.02 -19.48
CA GLU A 20 10.08 -57.40 -18.95
C GLU A 20 10.23 -58.08 -17.58
N TYR A 21 10.45 -57.30 -16.54
CA TYR A 21 10.76 -57.80 -15.20
C TYR A 21 9.55 -58.49 -14.50
N SER A 22 8.35 -58.46 -15.11
CA SER A 22 7.17 -59.21 -14.68
C SER A 22 7.21 -60.68 -15.04
N LYS A 23 8.07 -61.05 -16.04
CA LYS A 23 8.28 -62.48 -16.39
C LYS A 23 8.97 -63.20 -15.22
N ARG A 24 8.73 -64.52 -15.13
CA ARG A 24 9.34 -65.39 -14.15
C ARG A 24 9.97 -66.58 -14.85
N VAL A 25 11.04 -67.11 -14.27
CA VAL A 25 11.61 -68.38 -14.69
C VAL A 25 10.90 -69.55 -14.01
N GLU A 26 10.50 -70.57 -14.80
CA GLU A 26 9.87 -71.75 -14.25
C GLU A 26 10.88 -72.60 -13.42
N VAL A 27 10.49 -72.99 -12.23
CA VAL A 27 11.28 -73.87 -11.36
C VAL A 27 10.95 -75.32 -11.68
N THR A 28 11.75 -75.94 -12.54
CA THR A 28 11.50 -77.30 -13.08
C THR A 28 12.29 -78.40 -12.42
N SER A 29 13.21 -78.09 -11.51
CA SER A 29 14.09 -79.03 -10.82
C SER A 29 13.97 -78.91 -9.28
N LYS A 30 14.62 -79.82 -8.51
CA LYS A 30 14.68 -79.75 -7.04
C LYS A 30 16.15 -79.66 -6.55
N ASP A 31 17.06 -79.20 -7.41
CA ASP A 31 18.49 -79.10 -7.20
C ASP A 31 18.97 -77.66 -7.08
N GLU A 32 20.23 -77.41 -7.19
CA GLU A 32 20.85 -76.08 -7.12
C GLU A 32 20.31 -75.14 -8.20
N VAL A 33 19.82 -75.68 -9.34
CA VAL A 33 19.21 -74.88 -10.42
C VAL A 33 17.85 -74.31 -9.99
N ALA A 34 17.06 -75.11 -9.20
CA ALA A 34 15.84 -74.60 -8.62
C ALA A 34 16.06 -73.43 -7.69
N LYS A 35 17.04 -73.55 -6.78
CA LYS A 35 17.43 -72.46 -5.87
C LYS A 35 17.88 -71.20 -6.62
N ALA A 36 18.65 -71.37 -7.70
CA ALA A 36 19.06 -70.24 -8.56
C ALA A 36 17.87 -69.56 -9.26
N SER A 37 16.89 -70.35 -9.73
CA SER A 37 15.67 -69.83 -10.38
C SER A 37 14.79 -69.07 -9.40
N GLU A 38 14.64 -69.58 -8.17
CA GLU A 38 13.91 -68.90 -7.08
C GLU A 38 14.57 -67.61 -6.65
N ALA A 39 15.89 -67.59 -6.49
CA ALA A 39 16.68 -66.40 -6.16
C ALA A 39 16.59 -65.34 -7.31
N PHE A 40 16.63 -65.75 -8.54
CA PHE A 40 16.45 -64.87 -9.68
C PHE A 40 15.03 -64.28 -9.74
N ASN A 41 14.00 -65.08 -9.54
CA ASN A 41 12.62 -64.60 -9.43
C ASN A 41 12.44 -63.63 -8.27
N GLY A 42 13.08 -63.83 -7.13
CA GLY A 42 13.15 -62.87 -6.02
C GLY A 42 13.77 -61.53 -6.38
N LEU A 43 14.87 -61.57 -7.16
CA LEU A 43 15.50 -60.37 -7.71
C LEU A 43 14.58 -59.64 -8.66
N LEU A 44 13.89 -60.33 -9.59
CA LEU A 44 12.92 -59.71 -10.50
C LEU A 44 11.75 -59.05 -9.75
N SER A 45 11.21 -59.64 -8.70
CA SER A 45 10.22 -59.02 -7.83
C SER A 45 10.70 -57.74 -7.16
N SER A 46 11.95 -57.77 -6.63
CA SER A 46 12.54 -56.60 -6.02
C SER A 46 12.76 -55.45 -7.03
N MET A 47 13.17 -55.79 -8.26
CA MET A 47 13.31 -54.83 -9.33
C MET A 47 11.95 -54.21 -9.78
N GLU A 48 10.93 -55.05 -9.91
CA GLU A 48 9.56 -54.62 -10.24
C GLU A 48 9.02 -53.65 -9.20
N ASP A 49 9.17 -53.99 -7.91
CA ASP A 49 8.78 -53.11 -6.79
C ASP A 49 9.59 -51.79 -6.79
N ALA A 50 10.89 -51.85 -7.07
CA ALA A 50 11.73 -50.65 -7.15
C ALA A 50 11.33 -49.72 -8.32
N ILE A 51 11.06 -50.32 -9.48
CA ILE A 51 10.57 -49.55 -10.66
C ILE A 51 9.22 -48.91 -10.37
N SER A 52 8.30 -49.62 -9.78
CA SER A 52 6.97 -49.09 -9.40
C SER A 52 7.10 -47.93 -8.40
N LYS A 53 7.95 -48.06 -7.39
CA LYS A 53 8.22 -46.98 -6.42
C LYS A 53 8.81 -45.75 -7.09
N LEU A 54 9.81 -45.94 -7.97
CA LEU A 54 10.44 -44.83 -8.69
C LEU A 54 9.45 -44.12 -9.63
N ALA A 55 8.59 -44.87 -10.31
CA ALA A 55 7.53 -44.30 -11.17
C ALA A 55 6.56 -43.43 -10.33
N HIS A 56 6.11 -43.93 -9.18
CA HIS A 56 5.22 -43.22 -8.29
C HIS A 56 5.87 -41.96 -7.68
N GLU A 57 7.15 -42.08 -7.25
CA GLU A 57 7.91 -40.91 -6.79
C GLU A 57 8.10 -39.87 -7.88
N SER A 58 8.37 -40.30 -9.11
CA SER A 58 8.51 -39.40 -10.25
C SER A 58 7.21 -38.66 -10.56
N GLU A 59 6.09 -39.35 -10.55
CA GLU A 59 4.77 -38.74 -10.75
C GLU A 59 4.43 -37.74 -9.65
N ASN A 60 4.69 -38.10 -8.39
CA ASN A 60 4.47 -37.17 -7.27
C ASN A 60 5.36 -35.93 -7.36
N ARG A 61 6.64 -36.08 -7.76
CA ARG A 61 7.54 -34.93 -7.97
C ARG A 61 7.05 -34.01 -9.06
N LEU A 62 6.57 -34.55 -10.19
CA LEU A 62 6.00 -33.78 -11.29
C LEU A 62 4.76 -33.00 -10.82
N ARG A 63 3.85 -33.65 -10.10
CA ARG A 63 2.64 -32.99 -9.59
C ARG A 63 2.98 -31.86 -8.61
N LEU A 64 3.92 -32.08 -7.70
CA LEU A 64 4.38 -31.04 -6.76
C LEU A 64 5.04 -29.87 -7.49
N ALA A 65 5.86 -30.15 -8.52
CA ALA A 65 6.47 -29.10 -9.33
C ALA A 65 5.44 -28.27 -10.10
N GLU A 66 4.40 -28.90 -10.63
CA GLU A 66 3.29 -28.18 -11.28
C GLU A 66 2.50 -27.32 -10.31
N GLU A 67 2.19 -27.83 -9.11
CA GLU A 67 1.50 -27.09 -8.06
C GLU A 67 2.34 -25.88 -7.60
N GLN A 68 3.64 -26.05 -7.41
CA GLN A 68 4.56 -24.96 -7.07
C GLN A 68 4.62 -23.91 -8.16
N SER A 69 4.77 -24.31 -9.43
CA SER A 69 4.81 -23.38 -10.57
C SER A 69 3.52 -22.57 -10.71
N LYS A 70 2.35 -23.21 -10.50
CA LYS A 70 1.05 -22.53 -10.50
C LYS A 70 0.96 -21.53 -9.34
N SER A 71 1.39 -21.91 -8.15
CA SER A 71 1.41 -21.04 -6.96
C SER A 71 2.33 -19.82 -7.16
N GLU A 72 3.52 -20.04 -7.70
CA GLU A 72 4.46 -18.95 -8.01
C GLU A 72 3.89 -17.99 -9.06
N THR A 73 3.26 -18.53 -10.11
CA THR A 73 2.62 -17.73 -11.16
C THR A 73 1.49 -16.88 -10.59
N LEU A 74 0.61 -17.47 -9.78
CA LEU A 74 -0.47 -16.75 -9.10
C LEU A 74 0.06 -15.66 -8.17
N SER A 75 1.12 -15.95 -7.41
CA SER A 75 1.78 -14.98 -6.53
C SER A 75 2.35 -13.80 -7.30
N GLN A 76 3.02 -14.07 -8.43
CA GLN A 76 3.57 -13.01 -9.30
C GLN A 76 2.46 -12.17 -9.93
N MET A 77 1.34 -12.78 -10.35
CA MET A 77 0.18 -12.06 -10.87
C MET A 77 -0.46 -11.19 -9.79
N ALA A 78 -0.67 -11.73 -8.59
CA ALA A 78 -1.17 -10.98 -7.45
C ALA A 78 -0.28 -9.78 -7.11
N GLN A 79 1.04 -9.96 -7.11
CA GLN A 79 2.02 -8.88 -6.88
C GLN A 79 1.99 -7.81 -7.98
N LYS A 80 1.76 -8.18 -9.24
CA LYS A 80 1.58 -7.20 -10.32
C LYS A 80 0.27 -6.43 -10.18
N LEU A 81 -0.82 -7.11 -9.85
CA LEU A 81 -2.14 -6.50 -9.64
C LEU A 81 -2.18 -5.61 -8.39
N SER A 82 -1.42 -5.93 -7.34
CA SER A 82 -1.35 -5.12 -6.13
C SER A 82 -0.77 -3.72 -6.35
N ARG A 83 -0.15 -3.45 -7.51
CA ARG A 83 0.28 -2.10 -7.91
C ARG A 83 -0.89 -1.21 -8.35
N TYR A 84 -2.03 -1.80 -8.69
CA TYR A 84 -3.24 -1.10 -9.14
C TYR A 84 -4.36 -1.09 -8.10
N ILE A 85 -4.17 -1.84 -7.01
CA ILE A 85 -5.14 -1.99 -5.92
C ILE A 85 -4.41 -1.71 -4.61
N SER A 86 -5.08 -1.07 -3.64
CA SER A 86 -4.43 -0.81 -2.35
C SER A 86 -3.98 -2.12 -1.68
N PRO A 87 -2.76 -2.17 -1.10
CA PRO A 87 -2.23 -3.38 -0.46
C PRO A 87 -3.16 -3.94 0.63
N GLN A 88 -3.85 -3.07 1.38
CA GLN A 88 -4.80 -3.46 2.42
C GLN A 88 -6.01 -4.19 1.85
N LEU A 89 -6.49 -3.76 0.68
CA LEU A 89 -7.59 -4.44 -0.01
C LEU A 89 -7.14 -5.80 -0.55
N VAL A 90 -5.95 -5.87 -1.14
CA VAL A 90 -5.36 -7.13 -1.61
C VAL A 90 -5.26 -8.13 -0.44
N GLU A 91 -4.71 -7.70 0.71
CA GLU A 91 -4.59 -8.54 1.91
C GLU A 91 -5.96 -9.03 2.39
N SER A 92 -6.98 -8.16 2.44
CA SER A 92 -8.30 -8.52 2.92
C SER A 92 -9.08 -9.45 1.97
N ILE A 93 -8.82 -9.38 0.67
CA ILE A 93 -9.36 -10.33 -0.32
C ILE A 93 -8.70 -11.70 -0.16
N PHE A 94 -7.37 -11.75 -0.03
CA PHE A 94 -6.63 -13.01 0.12
C PHE A 94 -6.87 -13.69 1.48
N SER A 95 -7.12 -12.92 2.55
CA SER A 95 -7.52 -13.47 3.86
C SER A 95 -8.97 -13.96 3.89
N GLY A 96 -9.76 -13.67 2.85
CA GLY A 96 -11.19 -14.02 2.80
C GLY A 96 -12.09 -13.11 3.66
N GLU A 97 -11.55 -12.04 4.22
CA GLU A 97 -12.32 -11.05 5.00
C GLU A 97 -13.24 -10.20 4.10
N GLN A 98 -12.85 -10.00 2.85
CA GLN A 98 -13.66 -9.32 1.84
C GLN A 98 -13.83 -10.18 0.60
N ASN A 99 -15.04 -10.18 0.06
CA ASN A 99 -15.39 -10.80 -1.21
C ASN A 99 -15.42 -9.74 -2.31
N ALA A 100 -14.99 -10.09 -3.52
CA ALA A 100 -15.16 -9.26 -4.72
C ALA A 100 -16.63 -9.28 -5.19
N LYS A 101 -17.55 -8.83 -4.32
CA LYS A 101 -18.98 -8.69 -4.61
C LYS A 101 -19.37 -7.21 -4.53
N LEU A 102 -20.46 -6.84 -5.21
CA LEU A 102 -21.07 -5.52 -5.13
C LEU A 102 -21.75 -5.36 -3.77
N GLU A 103 -20.95 -5.18 -2.73
CA GLU A 103 -21.42 -4.98 -1.37
C GLU A 103 -20.84 -3.66 -0.82
N SER A 104 -21.66 -2.93 -0.10
CA SER A 104 -21.24 -1.69 0.56
C SER A 104 -21.81 -1.60 1.96
N LYS A 105 -21.08 -0.92 2.85
CA LYS A 105 -21.48 -0.72 4.24
C LYS A 105 -21.29 0.73 4.67
N ARG A 106 -22.14 1.20 5.57
CA ARG A 106 -22.00 2.53 6.16
C ARG A 106 -21.03 2.46 7.33
N LYS A 107 -19.94 3.24 7.25
CA LYS A 107 -18.92 3.34 8.30
C LYS A 107 -18.55 4.79 8.56
N LYS A 108 -18.07 5.05 9.78
CA LYS A 108 -17.44 6.31 10.12
C LYS A 108 -15.96 6.17 9.80
N LEU A 109 -15.46 7.00 8.91
CA LEU A 109 -14.08 6.95 8.39
C LEU A 109 -13.43 8.32 8.52
N THR A 110 -12.12 8.35 8.60
CA THR A 110 -11.35 9.57 8.45
C THR A 110 -10.83 9.66 7.03
N ILE A 111 -11.25 10.69 6.33
CA ILE A 111 -11.07 10.91 4.90
C ILE A 111 -10.05 12.01 4.71
N PHE A 112 -9.11 11.81 3.82
CA PHE A 112 -8.03 12.73 3.51
C PHE A 112 -8.01 13.03 2.01
N PHE A 113 -7.83 14.30 1.70
CA PHE A 113 -7.51 14.80 0.37
C PHE A 113 -6.24 15.64 0.42
N SER A 114 -5.40 15.52 -0.58
CA SER A 114 -4.33 16.48 -0.87
C SER A 114 -4.28 16.79 -2.34
N ASP A 115 -3.85 18.00 -2.69
CA ASP A 115 -3.76 18.50 -4.04
C ASP A 115 -2.55 19.45 -4.17
N ILE A 116 -1.85 19.43 -5.30
CA ILE A 116 -0.70 20.32 -5.53
C ILE A 116 -1.20 21.70 -5.95
N VAL A 117 -0.69 22.72 -5.25
CA VAL A 117 -1.06 24.11 -5.53
C VAL A 117 -0.53 24.55 -6.89
N ASP A 118 -1.40 25.14 -7.70
CA ASP A 118 -1.08 25.68 -9.01
C ASP A 118 -0.37 24.66 -9.94
N PHE A 119 -0.73 23.36 -9.81
CA PHE A 119 -0.11 22.28 -10.58
C PHE A 119 -0.10 22.57 -12.07
N THR A 120 -1.26 22.91 -12.66
CA THR A 120 -1.39 23.20 -14.10
C THR A 120 -0.44 24.32 -14.54
N SER A 121 -0.38 25.43 -13.80
CA SER A 121 0.49 26.55 -14.16
C SER A 121 1.98 26.26 -13.95
N THR A 122 2.31 25.36 -13.03
CA THR A 122 3.69 24.92 -12.79
C THR A 122 4.16 23.99 -13.90
N THR A 123 3.25 23.19 -14.46
CA THR A 123 3.55 22.17 -15.46
C THR A 123 3.51 22.68 -16.91
N ASP A 124 2.82 23.79 -17.17
CA ASP A 124 2.72 24.39 -18.52
C ASP A 124 4.08 24.73 -19.18
N ASN A 125 5.14 24.88 -18.38
CA ASN A 125 6.48 25.21 -18.86
C ASN A 125 7.51 24.09 -18.64
N MET A 126 7.06 22.87 -18.33
CA MET A 126 7.93 21.71 -18.09
C MET A 126 7.87 20.74 -19.26
N GLU A 127 9.01 20.09 -19.57
CA GLU A 127 9.01 18.96 -20.48
C GLU A 127 8.21 17.79 -19.87
N ALA A 128 7.50 17.04 -20.72
CA ALA A 128 6.58 15.99 -20.27
C ALA A 128 7.28 14.89 -19.43
N GLU A 129 8.53 14.57 -19.77
CA GLU A 129 9.34 13.58 -19.09
C GLU A 129 9.73 14.04 -17.67
N ASP A 130 10.11 15.31 -17.53
CA ASP A 130 10.46 15.91 -16.25
C ASP A 130 9.25 15.99 -15.35
N LEU A 131 8.11 16.42 -15.89
CA LEU A 131 6.84 16.45 -15.18
C LEU A 131 6.47 15.07 -14.66
N ALA A 132 6.49 14.04 -15.53
CA ALA A 132 6.17 12.69 -15.14
C ALA A 132 7.11 12.15 -14.04
N SER A 133 8.41 12.45 -14.16
CA SER A 133 9.41 12.05 -13.16
C SER A 133 9.14 12.67 -11.79
N ILE A 134 8.87 13.96 -11.73
CA ILE A 134 8.63 14.70 -10.48
C ILE A 134 7.32 14.31 -9.86
N LEU A 135 6.25 14.20 -10.65
CA LEU A 135 4.93 13.79 -10.16
C LEU A 135 4.98 12.37 -9.60
N ASN A 136 5.61 11.43 -10.32
CA ASN A 136 5.78 10.07 -9.84
C ASN A 136 6.62 10.00 -8.56
N HIS A 137 7.66 10.83 -8.44
CA HIS A 137 8.45 10.92 -7.21
C HIS A 137 7.59 11.44 -6.05
N TYR A 138 6.82 12.50 -6.26
CA TYR A 138 5.86 13.02 -5.27
C TYR A 138 4.85 11.95 -4.83
N LEU A 139 4.13 11.35 -5.79
CA LEU A 139 3.11 10.34 -5.49
C LEU A 139 3.69 9.12 -4.79
N ASN A 140 4.91 8.70 -5.15
CA ASN A 140 5.61 7.59 -4.48
C ASN A 140 5.90 7.92 -3.02
N GLU A 141 6.50 9.08 -2.73
CA GLU A 141 6.83 9.47 -1.35
C GLU A 141 5.57 9.63 -0.49
N MET A 142 4.51 10.26 -1.02
CA MET A 142 3.23 10.39 -0.32
C MET A 142 2.59 9.02 -0.06
N SER A 143 2.65 8.11 -1.03
CA SER A 143 2.13 6.74 -0.88
C SER A 143 2.89 5.94 0.17
N LEU A 144 4.22 6.02 0.20
CA LEU A 144 5.05 5.34 1.19
C LEU A 144 4.72 5.82 2.61
N ILE A 145 4.50 7.12 2.79
CA ILE A 145 4.07 7.67 4.08
C ILE A 145 2.66 7.15 4.41
N ALA A 146 1.70 7.23 3.49
CA ALA A 146 0.34 6.76 3.70
C ALA A 146 0.28 5.29 4.14
N LEU A 147 1.00 4.41 3.45
CA LEU A 147 1.06 2.98 3.76
C LEU A 147 1.70 2.71 5.13
N ARG A 148 2.74 3.45 5.50
CA ARG A 148 3.39 3.34 6.82
C ARG A 148 2.43 3.64 7.97
N TYR A 149 1.51 4.59 7.78
CA TYR A 149 0.45 4.90 8.75
C TYR A 149 -0.76 3.96 8.65
N GLY A 150 -0.82 3.07 7.63
CA GLY A 150 -1.89 2.11 7.41
C GLY A 150 -3.14 2.72 6.78
N ALA A 151 -2.97 3.78 5.98
CA ALA A 151 -4.03 4.36 5.18
C ALA A 151 -4.44 3.44 4.04
N THR A 152 -5.72 3.42 3.69
CA THR A 152 -6.21 2.84 2.45
C THR A 152 -6.17 3.92 1.37
N ILE A 153 -5.28 3.77 0.40
CA ILE A 153 -5.22 4.67 -0.76
C ILE A 153 -6.38 4.30 -1.68
N ASP A 154 -7.29 5.25 -1.89
CA ASP A 154 -8.44 5.08 -2.79
C ASP A 154 -7.98 5.25 -4.23
N LYS A 155 -7.56 6.45 -4.58
CA LYS A 155 -7.12 6.78 -5.95
C LYS A 155 -6.27 8.05 -6.00
N PHE A 156 -5.58 8.19 -7.12
CA PHE A 156 -5.00 9.45 -7.55
C PHE A 156 -5.93 10.11 -8.58
N ILE A 157 -6.18 11.41 -8.42
CA ILE A 157 -7.02 12.20 -9.33
C ILE A 157 -6.13 13.30 -9.91
N GLY A 158 -5.40 12.96 -10.98
CA GLY A 158 -4.30 13.81 -11.46
C GLY A 158 -3.16 13.88 -10.45
N ASP A 159 -2.93 15.05 -9.89
CA ASP A 159 -1.96 15.31 -8.82
C ASP A 159 -2.55 15.19 -7.41
N ALA A 160 -3.87 15.08 -7.30
CA ALA A 160 -4.54 14.90 -6.01
C ALA A 160 -4.47 13.45 -5.51
N VAL A 161 -4.32 13.30 -4.18
CA VAL A 161 -4.33 12.01 -3.49
C VAL A 161 -5.57 11.92 -2.62
N MET A 162 -6.38 10.89 -2.83
CA MET A 162 -7.50 10.54 -1.99
C MET A 162 -7.21 9.25 -1.23
N LEU A 163 -7.36 9.29 0.09
CA LEU A 163 -7.20 8.11 0.95
C LEU A 163 -8.09 8.21 2.19
N PHE A 164 -8.22 7.10 2.91
CA PHE A 164 -9.03 7.06 4.12
C PHE A 164 -8.47 6.06 5.16
N PHE A 165 -8.93 6.21 6.40
CA PHE A 165 -8.66 5.32 7.53
C PHE A 165 -9.98 4.78 8.08
N GLY A 166 -9.94 3.55 8.64
CA GLY A 166 -11.09 2.91 9.26
C GLY A 166 -11.69 1.76 8.46
N ASP A 167 -11.20 1.50 7.25
CA ASP A 167 -11.57 0.34 6.44
C ASP A 167 -10.43 -0.02 5.46
N PRO A 168 -10.16 -1.30 5.16
CA PRO A 168 -10.75 -2.50 5.73
C PRO A 168 -10.45 -2.71 7.22
N LYS A 169 -9.30 -2.24 7.72
CA LYS A 169 -8.87 -2.33 9.12
C LYS A 169 -9.11 -1.00 9.85
N SER A 170 -9.64 -1.05 11.07
CA SER A 170 -9.83 0.12 11.95
C SER A 170 -9.23 -0.15 13.31
N LEU A 171 -8.63 0.87 13.90
CA LEU A 171 -8.17 0.88 15.30
C LEU A 171 -9.09 1.71 16.19
N GLY A 172 -10.24 2.13 15.66
CA GLY A 172 -11.22 3.02 16.30
C GLY A 172 -11.06 4.47 15.87
N ASP A 173 -12.19 5.22 15.88
CA ASP A 173 -12.31 6.57 15.33
C ASP A 173 -11.19 7.52 15.77
N LYS A 174 -10.83 7.49 17.07
CA LYS A 174 -9.80 8.37 17.65
C LYS A 174 -8.41 8.05 17.11
N GLU A 175 -8.07 6.76 17.06
CA GLU A 175 -6.76 6.33 16.57
C GLU A 175 -6.63 6.51 15.06
N ASP A 176 -7.67 6.17 14.29
CA ASP A 176 -7.70 6.35 12.84
C ASP A 176 -7.57 7.84 12.45
N ALA A 177 -8.26 8.74 13.16
CA ALA A 177 -8.13 10.18 12.97
C ALA A 177 -6.74 10.69 13.37
N GLY A 178 -6.21 10.21 14.50
CA GLY A 178 -4.86 10.56 14.98
C GLY A 178 -3.77 10.18 13.97
N ARG A 179 -3.83 8.96 13.45
CA ARG A 179 -2.90 8.46 12.42
C ARG A 179 -3.00 9.24 11.12
N CYS A 180 -4.22 9.59 10.70
CA CYS A 180 -4.44 10.39 9.51
C CYS A 180 -3.81 11.79 9.63
N VAL A 181 -3.99 12.48 10.76
CA VAL A 181 -3.42 13.83 10.95
C VAL A 181 -1.89 13.76 11.09
N LYS A 182 -1.34 12.78 11.82
CA LYS A 182 0.12 12.58 11.92
C LYS A 182 0.74 12.26 10.55
N MET A 183 0.10 11.43 9.75
CA MET A 183 0.48 11.17 8.37
C MET A 183 0.55 12.47 7.56
N ALA A 184 -0.46 13.34 7.66
CA ALA A 184 -0.47 14.62 6.96
C ALA A 184 0.67 15.54 7.41
N LEU A 185 1.01 15.56 8.69
CA LEU A 185 2.16 16.30 9.23
C LEU A 185 3.49 15.77 8.65
N ASP A 186 3.64 14.43 8.57
CA ASP A 186 4.81 13.81 7.95
C ASP A 186 4.89 14.09 6.45
N MET A 187 3.76 14.04 5.74
CA MET A 187 3.70 14.39 4.31
C MET A 187 4.12 15.85 4.07
N ARG A 188 3.69 16.77 4.92
CA ARG A 188 4.09 18.18 4.85
C ARG A 188 5.60 18.34 5.04
N ARG A 189 6.20 17.69 6.06
CA ARG A 189 7.65 17.70 6.27
C ARG A 189 8.41 17.13 5.07
N LYS A 190 7.91 16.01 4.53
CA LYS A 190 8.52 15.38 3.35
C LYS A 190 8.48 16.28 2.12
N LEU A 191 7.42 17.07 1.93
CA LEU A 191 7.34 18.05 0.85
C LEU A 191 8.42 19.12 0.94
N ASP A 192 8.75 19.59 2.14
CA ASP A 192 9.84 20.55 2.33
C ASP A 192 11.18 19.93 1.94
N GLU A 193 11.47 18.68 2.34
CA GLU A 193 12.68 17.94 1.92
C GLU A 193 12.72 17.72 0.40
N LEU A 194 11.61 17.33 -0.21
CA LEU A 194 11.49 17.17 -1.66
C LEU A 194 11.69 18.51 -2.39
N GLY A 195 11.20 19.59 -1.83
CA GLY A 195 11.38 20.94 -2.36
C GLY A 195 12.86 21.30 -2.48
N GLU A 196 13.66 21.05 -1.45
CA GLU A 196 15.12 21.26 -1.47
C GLU A 196 15.80 20.36 -2.51
N TYR A 197 15.41 19.08 -2.58
CA TYR A 197 15.94 18.15 -3.58
C TYR A 197 15.63 18.61 -5.02
N TRP A 198 14.39 18.99 -5.33
CA TRP A 198 13.98 19.46 -6.66
C TRP A 198 14.68 20.77 -7.05
N GLN A 199 14.87 21.69 -6.10
CA GLN A 199 15.66 22.90 -6.36
C GLN A 199 17.11 22.58 -6.72
N SER A 200 17.72 21.58 -6.06
CA SER A 200 19.07 21.11 -6.40
C SER A 200 19.18 20.53 -7.82
N LYS A 201 18.05 20.08 -8.37
CA LYS A 201 17.92 19.57 -9.75
C LYS A 201 17.50 20.64 -10.77
N GLY A 202 17.46 21.91 -10.35
CA GLY A 202 17.14 23.04 -11.23
C GLY A 202 15.66 23.38 -11.34
N ILE A 203 14.80 22.74 -10.54
CA ILE A 203 13.36 23.05 -10.51
C ILE A 203 13.16 24.29 -9.66
N THR A 204 12.84 25.40 -10.29
CA THR A 204 12.75 26.71 -9.64
C THR A 204 11.52 26.87 -8.75
N ARG A 205 10.45 26.11 -9.01
CA ARG A 205 9.19 26.14 -8.25
C ARG A 205 8.84 24.74 -7.73
N PRO A 206 9.32 24.36 -6.53
CA PRO A 206 8.97 23.08 -5.93
C PRO A 206 7.47 23.01 -5.63
N PHE A 207 6.92 21.80 -5.69
CA PHE A 207 5.52 21.57 -5.37
C PHE A 207 5.22 21.90 -3.92
N ARG A 208 4.06 22.51 -3.72
CA ARG A 208 3.41 22.71 -2.42
C ARG A 208 2.03 22.10 -2.49
N ALA A 209 1.58 21.47 -1.41
CA ALA A 209 0.27 20.82 -1.39
C ALA A 209 -0.66 21.47 -0.38
N ARG A 210 -1.96 21.31 -0.61
CA ARG A 210 -3.03 21.58 0.35
C ARG A 210 -3.51 20.26 0.91
N PHE A 211 -3.99 20.28 2.15
CA PHE A 211 -4.46 19.08 2.82
C PHE A 211 -5.81 19.34 3.50
N GLY A 212 -6.76 18.44 3.28
CA GLY A 212 -8.08 18.49 3.91
C GLY A 212 -8.44 17.15 4.54
N ILE A 213 -8.87 17.18 5.81
CA ILE A 213 -9.24 15.97 6.56
C ILE A 213 -10.61 16.16 7.21
N HIS A 214 -11.45 15.15 7.05
CA HIS A 214 -12.75 15.09 7.72
C HIS A 214 -13.04 13.68 8.23
N THR A 215 -13.61 13.57 9.43
CA THR A 215 -14.08 12.31 10.00
C THR A 215 -15.59 12.28 10.03
N GLY A 216 -16.19 11.34 9.28
CA GLY A 216 -17.65 11.26 9.19
C GLY A 216 -18.15 9.97 8.57
N TYR A 217 -19.47 9.83 8.54
CA TYR A 217 -20.11 8.66 7.95
C TYR A 217 -20.13 8.73 6.43
N CYS A 218 -19.66 7.66 5.80
CA CYS A 218 -19.77 7.43 4.37
C CYS A 218 -20.10 5.96 4.08
N THR A 219 -20.39 5.65 2.84
CA THR A 219 -20.58 4.28 2.38
C THR A 219 -19.31 3.82 1.74
N VAL A 220 -18.72 2.73 2.23
CA VAL A 220 -17.49 2.10 1.73
C VAL A 220 -17.82 0.73 1.15
N GLY A 221 -17.20 0.36 0.05
CA GLY A 221 -17.38 -0.94 -0.60
C GLY A 221 -17.07 -0.92 -2.07
N ASN A 222 -17.52 -1.96 -2.76
CA ASN A 222 -17.34 -2.12 -4.19
C ASN A 222 -18.50 -1.44 -4.94
N PHE A 223 -18.15 -0.52 -5.83
CA PHE A 223 -19.10 0.21 -6.68
C PHE A 223 -18.74 -0.03 -8.14
N GLY A 224 -19.76 -0.09 -9.01
CA GLY A 224 -19.59 -0.32 -10.44
C GLY A 224 -20.51 -1.42 -10.96
N ASN A 225 -19.99 -2.27 -11.80
CA ASN A 225 -20.69 -3.45 -12.35
C ASN A 225 -19.82 -4.71 -12.18
N GLU A 226 -20.33 -5.88 -12.59
CA GLU A 226 -19.63 -7.16 -12.45
C GLU A 226 -18.31 -7.23 -13.25
N GLU A 227 -18.17 -6.46 -14.33
CA GLU A 227 -16.96 -6.42 -15.16
C GLU A 227 -15.93 -5.44 -14.66
N ARG A 228 -16.37 -4.35 -13.97
CA ARG A 228 -15.49 -3.31 -13.46
C ARG A 228 -16.02 -2.78 -12.13
N MET A 229 -15.34 -3.14 -11.07
CA MET A 229 -15.61 -2.67 -9.71
C MET A 229 -14.46 -1.78 -9.21
N GLU A 230 -14.82 -0.81 -8.42
CA GLU A 230 -13.89 0.06 -7.72
C GLU A 230 -14.23 0.04 -6.23
N TYR A 231 -13.23 -0.32 -5.41
CA TYR A 231 -13.38 -0.23 -3.96
C TYR A 231 -13.10 1.21 -3.54
N THR A 232 -14.14 1.89 -3.10
CA THR A 232 -14.06 3.33 -2.83
C THR A 232 -15.07 3.74 -1.74
N ILE A 233 -15.03 5.02 -1.38
CA ILE A 233 -15.95 5.62 -0.43
C ILE A 233 -16.80 6.69 -1.13
N ILE A 234 -18.09 6.74 -0.80
CA ILE A 234 -19.04 7.75 -1.30
C ILE A 234 -19.84 8.36 -0.16
N GLY A 235 -20.21 9.63 -0.32
CA GLY A 235 -21.07 10.34 0.63
C GLY A 235 -20.73 11.81 0.81
N GLY A 236 -21.57 12.51 1.58
CA GLY A 236 -21.38 13.93 1.89
C GLY A 236 -20.08 14.22 2.64
N SER A 237 -19.59 13.27 3.45
CA SER A 237 -18.34 13.39 4.19
C SER A 237 -17.12 13.40 3.24
N VAL A 238 -17.16 12.68 2.13
CA VAL A 238 -16.11 12.69 1.10
C VAL A 238 -16.02 14.07 0.45
N ASN A 239 -17.18 14.62 0.06
CA ASN A 239 -17.25 15.95 -0.53
C ASN A 239 -16.81 17.05 0.46
N LEU A 240 -17.09 16.88 1.75
CA LEU A 240 -16.65 17.83 2.76
C LEU A 240 -15.12 17.83 2.91
N ALA A 241 -14.48 16.66 2.97
CA ALA A 241 -13.03 16.57 3.05
C ALA A 241 -12.34 17.27 1.87
N SER A 242 -12.81 17.04 0.64
CA SER A 242 -12.30 17.72 -0.57
C SER A 242 -12.50 19.25 -0.51
N ARG A 243 -13.63 19.73 0.01
CA ARG A 243 -13.88 21.17 0.13
C ARG A 243 -13.04 21.82 1.23
N ILE A 244 -12.73 21.10 2.31
CA ILE A 244 -11.79 21.57 3.33
C ILE A 244 -10.40 21.69 2.72
N GLU A 245 -9.96 20.70 1.93
CA GLU A 245 -8.70 20.76 1.19
C GLU A 245 -8.63 22.02 0.32
N SER A 246 -9.65 22.27 -0.51
CA SER A 246 -9.69 23.42 -1.42
C SER A 246 -9.68 24.80 -0.71
N LYS A 247 -9.95 24.85 0.60
CA LYS A 247 -9.85 26.05 1.43
C LYS A 247 -8.48 26.25 2.06
N ALA A 248 -7.64 25.24 2.05
CA ALA A 248 -6.32 25.30 2.64
C ALA A 248 -5.37 26.20 1.83
N ASN A 249 -4.52 26.94 2.52
CA ASN A 249 -3.37 27.60 1.91
C ASN A 249 -2.27 26.59 1.55
N PRO A 250 -1.28 26.95 0.74
CA PRO A 250 -0.15 26.07 0.45
C PRO A 250 0.53 25.57 1.72
N ASN A 251 0.78 24.25 1.82
CA ASN A 251 1.36 23.53 2.95
C ASN A 251 0.53 23.59 4.24
N GLN A 252 -0.76 23.98 4.15
CA GLN A 252 -1.67 24.00 5.29
C GLN A 252 -2.47 22.70 5.38
N ILE A 253 -2.62 22.19 6.60
CA ILE A 253 -3.43 21.00 6.91
C ILE A 253 -4.70 21.47 7.62
N LEU A 254 -5.82 21.45 6.92
CA LEU A 254 -7.12 21.81 7.48
C LEU A 254 -7.92 20.55 7.87
N ILE A 255 -8.52 20.60 9.04
CA ILE A 255 -9.34 19.51 9.58
C ILE A 255 -10.72 20.04 9.99
N SER A 256 -11.76 19.23 9.88
CA SER A 256 -13.09 19.58 10.39
C SER A 256 -13.16 19.54 11.92
N GLU A 257 -14.21 20.15 12.50
CA GLU A 257 -14.48 20.11 13.96
C GLU A 257 -14.58 18.66 14.46
N GLU A 258 -15.22 17.75 13.70
CA GLU A 258 -15.35 16.34 14.07
C GLU A 258 -13.98 15.65 14.19
N THR A 259 -13.06 15.93 13.26
CA THR A 259 -11.69 15.43 13.33
C THR A 259 -10.94 16.09 14.48
N TYR A 260 -11.05 17.41 14.64
CA TYR A 260 -10.44 18.17 15.74
C TYR A 260 -10.78 17.57 17.11
N LEU A 261 -12.05 17.27 17.37
CA LEU A 261 -12.50 16.71 18.65
C LEU A 261 -11.85 15.36 18.97
N LEU A 262 -11.46 14.58 17.95
CA LEU A 262 -10.79 13.30 18.12
C LEU A 262 -9.28 13.44 18.38
N VAL A 263 -8.64 14.50 17.85
CA VAL A 263 -7.16 14.60 17.83
C VAL A 263 -6.61 15.69 18.76
N ARG A 264 -7.43 16.59 19.31
CA ARG A 264 -7.03 17.79 20.05
C ARG A 264 -6.10 17.53 21.25
N ASP A 265 -6.19 16.34 21.84
CA ASP A 265 -5.33 15.96 22.97
C ASP A 265 -3.89 15.69 22.54
N ALA A 266 -3.70 15.19 21.31
CA ALA A 266 -2.41 14.77 20.75
C ALA A 266 -1.84 15.77 19.72
N ILE A 267 -2.70 16.57 19.08
CA ILE A 267 -2.32 17.53 18.03
C ILE A 267 -2.63 18.95 18.48
N GLU A 268 -1.69 19.84 18.26
CA GLU A 268 -1.93 21.27 18.39
C GLU A 268 -2.70 21.77 17.18
N CYS A 269 -3.89 22.34 17.43
CA CYS A 269 -4.78 22.81 16.39
C CYS A 269 -5.20 24.25 16.65
N ILE A 270 -5.35 25.03 15.57
CA ILE A 270 -5.75 26.44 15.61
C ILE A 270 -7.07 26.58 14.84
N TYR A 271 -8.07 27.23 15.43
CA TYR A 271 -9.29 27.59 14.71
C TYR A 271 -8.97 28.53 13.55
N VAL A 272 -9.53 28.24 12.38
CA VAL A 272 -9.28 29.04 11.17
C VAL A 272 -10.54 29.79 10.73
N ASP A 273 -11.65 29.06 10.53
CA ASP A 273 -12.87 29.66 9.98
C ASP A 273 -14.09 28.74 10.20
N THR A 274 -15.27 29.27 9.87
CA THR A 274 -16.51 28.51 9.78
C THR A 274 -17.03 28.57 8.35
N ILE A 275 -17.06 27.45 7.66
CA ILE A 275 -17.43 27.36 6.24
C ILE A 275 -18.85 26.84 6.05
N ASN A 276 -19.56 27.45 5.09
CA ASN A 276 -20.85 26.93 4.61
C ASN A 276 -20.60 25.99 3.43
N VAL A 277 -21.08 24.76 3.55
CA VAL A 277 -20.89 23.72 2.56
C VAL A 277 -22.22 23.36 1.91
N LYS A 278 -22.33 23.51 0.58
CA LYS A 278 -23.56 23.17 -0.16
C LYS A 278 -23.93 21.69 0.10
N GLY A 279 -25.16 21.47 0.60
CA GLY A 279 -25.67 20.15 0.94
C GLY A 279 -25.48 19.75 2.40
N MET A 280 -24.91 20.61 3.26
CA MET A 280 -24.87 20.46 4.71
C MET A 280 -25.85 21.46 5.37
N ALA A 281 -26.57 20.98 6.39
CA ALA A 281 -27.58 21.78 7.07
C ALA A 281 -26.98 22.88 7.99
N TYR A 282 -25.74 22.68 8.44
CA TYR A 282 -25.06 23.55 9.40
C TYR A 282 -23.66 23.93 8.91
N PRO A 283 -23.20 25.16 9.27
CA PRO A 283 -21.82 25.56 9.03
C PRO A 283 -20.82 24.63 9.74
N VAL A 284 -19.68 24.39 9.12
CA VAL A 284 -18.63 23.52 9.65
C VAL A 284 -17.44 24.36 10.07
N LYS A 285 -17.04 24.26 11.33
CA LYS A 285 -15.80 24.86 11.80
C LYS A 285 -14.61 24.07 11.31
N ILE A 286 -13.58 24.77 10.85
CA ILE A 286 -12.33 24.20 10.38
C ILE A 286 -11.16 24.69 11.23
N TYR A 287 -10.23 23.79 11.44
CA TYR A 287 -9.04 24.01 12.27
C TYR A 287 -7.80 23.66 11.45
N GLU A 288 -6.70 24.32 11.70
CA GLU A 288 -5.40 23.91 11.18
C GLU A 288 -4.69 23.01 12.16
N ALA A 289 -4.25 21.84 11.70
CA ALA A 289 -3.35 20.96 12.44
C ALA A 289 -1.91 21.45 12.25
N VAL A 290 -1.28 21.89 13.35
CA VAL A 290 0.03 22.54 13.32
C VAL A 290 1.16 21.55 13.56
N LYS A 291 1.12 20.83 14.69
CA LYS A 291 2.15 19.86 15.11
C LYS A 291 1.62 18.88 16.15
N GLU A 292 2.38 17.83 16.42
CA GLU A 292 2.10 16.92 17.52
C GLU A 292 2.45 17.58 18.86
N ARG A 293 1.57 17.40 19.86
CA ARG A 293 1.84 17.86 21.22
C ARG A 293 2.91 16.98 21.87
N GLY A 294 3.93 17.61 22.48
CA GLY A 294 4.99 16.91 23.19
C GLY A 294 6.13 16.38 22.32
N ASN A 295 6.11 16.63 21.01
CA ASN A 295 7.24 16.35 20.15
C ASN A 295 8.22 17.53 20.21
N SER A 296 9.37 17.32 20.88
CA SER A 296 10.40 18.35 21.05
C SER A 296 11.23 18.63 19.79
N ASP A 297 11.09 17.81 18.75
CA ASP A 297 11.83 17.95 17.49
C ASP A 297 11.19 18.91 16.50
N ASP A 298 9.93 19.31 16.72
CA ASP A 298 9.26 20.33 15.89
C ASP A 298 9.61 21.73 16.43
N ASP A 299 10.69 22.27 15.92
CA ASP A 299 11.23 23.61 16.20
C ASP A 299 10.31 24.76 15.70
N LEU A 300 9.09 24.41 15.22
CA LEU A 300 8.12 25.36 14.70
C LEU A 300 7.47 26.17 15.83
N LEU A 301 7.92 27.41 16.01
CA LEU A 301 7.28 28.40 16.86
C LEU A 301 6.15 29.08 16.10
N THR A 302 4.91 28.72 16.43
CA THR A 302 3.72 29.39 15.87
C THR A 302 3.10 30.29 16.96
N MET A 303 3.06 31.58 16.67
CA MET A 303 2.36 32.58 17.49
C MET A 303 1.25 33.21 16.68
N TYR A 304 0.05 33.35 17.25
CA TYR A 304 -1.08 33.89 16.52
C TYR A 304 -2.06 34.66 17.42
N THR A 305 -2.73 35.60 16.83
CA THR A 305 -3.94 36.25 17.32
C THR A 305 -4.86 36.47 16.13
N ASP A 306 -6.11 36.91 16.35
CA ASP A 306 -7.08 37.14 15.27
C ASP A 306 -6.49 38.08 14.20
N GLY A 307 -6.39 37.56 12.97
CA GLY A 307 -5.87 38.28 11.83
C GLY A 307 -4.34 38.38 11.72
N PHE A 308 -3.56 37.82 12.68
CA PHE A 308 -2.10 37.86 12.65
C PHE A 308 -1.47 36.55 13.08
N ARG A 309 -0.52 36.06 12.27
CA ARG A 309 0.20 34.82 12.54
C ARG A 309 1.70 34.95 12.21
N ILE A 310 2.53 34.40 13.06
CA ILE A 310 3.97 34.17 12.82
C ILE A 310 4.27 32.68 12.92
N ASN A 311 4.89 32.14 11.89
CA ASN A 311 5.49 30.81 11.88
C ASN A 311 7.00 30.98 11.78
N MET A 312 7.74 30.42 12.74
CA MET A 312 9.20 30.53 12.79
C MET A 312 9.79 29.15 13.05
N GLU A 313 10.72 28.72 12.23
CA GLU A 313 11.51 27.50 12.41
C GLU A 313 12.96 27.89 12.75
N PRO A 314 13.30 28.04 14.04
CA PRO A 314 14.61 28.54 14.48
C PRO A 314 15.80 27.78 13.88
N SER A 315 15.69 26.44 13.77
CA SER A 315 16.73 25.59 13.18
C SER A 315 16.99 25.84 11.68
N LYS A 316 16.01 26.36 10.95
CA LYS A 316 16.13 26.68 9.51
C LYS A 316 16.53 28.14 9.22
N ILE A 317 16.62 29.00 10.23
CA ILE A 317 17.01 30.38 10.06
C ILE A 317 18.52 30.48 9.78
N ARG A 318 18.90 30.64 8.50
CA ARG A 318 20.29 30.82 8.05
C ARG A 318 20.78 32.26 8.20
N ASP A 319 19.89 33.24 8.08
CA ASP A 319 20.16 34.68 8.18
C ASP A 319 19.26 35.30 9.25
N VAL A 320 19.80 35.38 10.46
CA VAL A 320 19.11 35.96 11.64
C VAL A 320 18.85 37.45 11.46
N GLN A 321 19.75 38.17 10.74
CA GLN A 321 19.59 39.62 10.52
C GLN A 321 18.40 39.90 9.58
N LYS A 322 18.29 39.16 8.49
CA LYS A 322 17.18 39.26 7.57
C LYS A 322 15.84 38.86 8.21
N ALA A 323 15.84 37.83 9.08
CA ALA A 323 14.66 37.44 9.85
C ALA A 323 14.19 38.56 10.78
N LYS A 324 15.12 39.28 11.46
CA LYS A 324 14.83 40.46 12.31
C LYS A 324 14.26 41.62 11.48
N GLU A 325 14.78 41.88 10.28
CA GLU A 325 14.26 42.92 9.38
C GLU A 325 12.80 42.62 8.97
N ILE A 326 12.47 41.38 8.63
CA ILE A 326 11.10 40.97 8.30
C ILE A 326 10.16 41.18 9.49
N LEU A 327 10.58 40.83 10.69
CA LEU A 327 9.80 41.06 11.92
C LEU A 327 9.60 42.57 12.19
N SER A 328 10.62 43.38 11.98
CA SER A 328 10.53 44.86 12.14
C SER A 328 9.51 45.44 11.15
N ILE A 329 9.52 45.03 9.88
CA ILE A 329 8.54 45.48 8.88
C ILE A 329 7.11 45.07 9.29
N ALA A 330 6.93 43.82 9.81
CA ALA A 330 5.63 43.38 10.30
C ALA A 330 5.15 44.23 11.49
N MET A 331 6.03 44.59 12.42
CA MET A 331 5.72 45.46 13.56
C MET A 331 5.33 46.88 13.12
N GLU A 332 6.07 47.48 12.19
CA GLU A 332 5.72 48.83 11.65
C GLU A 332 4.35 48.82 10.98
N ASN A 333 4.00 47.76 10.23
CA ASN A 333 2.67 47.63 9.61
C ASN A 333 1.56 47.47 10.65
N LEU A 334 1.80 46.78 11.74
CA LEU A 334 0.83 46.66 12.84
C LEU A 334 0.63 47.99 13.58
N GLU A 335 1.68 48.82 13.73
CA GLU A 335 1.57 50.16 14.32
C GLU A 335 0.71 51.10 13.46
N LYS A 336 0.82 51.00 12.13
CA LYS A 336 0.00 51.76 11.18
C LYS A 336 -1.50 51.40 11.20
N LEU A 337 -1.87 50.21 11.70
CA LEU A 337 -3.27 49.79 11.87
C LEU A 337 -3.91 50.41 13.12
N LYS A 338 -3.13 50.99 14.03
CA LYS A 338 -3.62 51.63 15.27
C LYS A 338 -3.84 53.13 15.10
N SER A 339 -3.39 53.72 13.99
CA SER A 339 -3.58 55.11 13.63
C SER A 339 -4.76 55.27 12.63
#